data_72870cdd9bb0118a7204e0771ed80ccf
#
_entry.id   72870cdd9bb0118a7204e0771ed80ccf
#
_cell.length_a   1.000
_cell.length_b   1.000
_cell.length_c   1.000
_cell.angle_alpha   90.00
_cell.angle_beta   90.00
_cell.angle_gamma   90.00
#
_symmetry.space_group_name_H-M   'P 1'
#
loop_
_entity.id
_entity.type
_entity.pdbx_description
1 polymer ?
#
loop_
_entity_poly.entity_id
_entity_poly.type
_entity_poly.pdbx_seq_one_letter_code
_entity_poly.pdbx_strand_id
1 'polypeptide(L)'
;MFKRSALDLWKEEENRTGLVMFCKDLDLALGSGISEGMITELCGPPGSGKTQLCLQLSVNVQIPRQLGGLQGRAAYLDTNYGFCPQRVRDKHXYFVTEMAQACHTHCTNIALLHKLNPDEIMAGFSEATALDGILYSHVTNCTQILEAIAILQNKLYDGEKIKLIILDSLSFLIRNTITRSMKRVKRLHEILTPLHKLAYKFGCVVIVTNDVTTRISDSDSFERTETPQIVAALGGSHTHKINQRILLGRDESNYDSHTQHQPNYVASIEKGHFLPHIAVPFRIETAGIRGISKREV
;
A
#
# COMPACT_ATOMS: atom_id res chain seq x y z
N MET A 1 -7.26 -8.91 33.50
CA MET A 1 -7.00 -7.80 32.59
C MET A 1 -5.71 -8.01 31.78
N PHE A 2 -4.59 -8.41 32.39
CA PHE A 2 -3.35 -8.76 31.69
C PHE A 2 -3.40 -10.23 31.27
N LYS A 3 -3.59 -10.49 29.95
CA LYS A 3 -3.75 -11.85 29.40
C LYS A 3 -2.55 -12.37 28.62
N ARG A 4 -1.57 -11.49 28.33
CA ARG A 4 -0.38 -11.84 27.55
C ARG A 4 0.87 -11.18 28.14
N SER A 5 1.98 -11.88 28.08
CA SER A 5 3.28 -11.34 28.46
C SER A 5 3.92 -10.57 27.29
N ALA A 6 4.95 -9.79 27.55
CA ALA A 6 5.75 -9.14 26.51
C ALA A 6 6.43 -10.19 25.61
N LEU A 7 6.80 -11.34 26.17
CA LEU A 7 7.38 -12.46 25.42
C LEU A 7 6.37 -13.05 24.42
N ASP A 8 5.10 -13.18 24.84
CA ASP A 8 4.04 -13.68 23.93
C ASP A 8 3.84 -12.72 22.75
N LEU A 9 3.84 -11.41 23.05
CA LEU A 9 3.71 -10.37 22.01
C LEU A 9 4.91 -10.38 21.06
N TRP A 10 6.12 -10.52 21.59
CA TRP A 10 7.34 -10.59 20.79
C TRP A 10 7.31 -11.80 19.84
N LYS A 11 6.95 -12.97 20.34
CA LYS A 11 6.80 -14.18 19.52
C LYS A 11 5.75 -14.02 18.42
N GLU A 12 4.63 -13.34 18.72
CA GLU A 12 3.61 -13.02 17.70
C GLU A 12 4.17 -12.10 16.62
N GLU A 13 4.94 -11.08 16.99
CA GLU A 13 5.56 -10.15 16.05
C GLU A 13 6.62 -10.83 15.18
N GLU A 14 7.42 -11.71 15.77
CA GLU A 14 8.43 -12.51 15.06
C GLU A 14 7.81 -13.42 13.97
N ASN A 15 6.60 -13.90 14.23
CA ASN A 15 5.87 -14.78 13.29
C ASN A 15 5.05 -14.01 12.25
N ARG A 16 4.97 -12.68 12.34
CA ARG A 16 4.28 -11.87 11.33
C ARG A 16 5.12 -11.80 10.07
N THR A 17 4.48 -12.08 8.95
CA THR A 17 5.11 -11.96 7.63
C THR A 17 4.75 -10.61 7.00
N GLY A 18 5.60 -10.13 6.12
CA GLY A 18 5.29 -8.96 5.30
C GLY A 18 4.55 -9.35 4.03
N LEU A 19 3.71 -8.45 3.54
CA LEU A 19 3.07 -8.59 2.23
C LEU A 19 4.04 -8.09 1.16
N VAL A 20 4.50 -8.99 0.29
CA VAL A 20 5.50 -8.66 -0.74
C VAL A 20 4.91 -7.84 -1.88
N MET A 21 5.75 -6.95 -2.44
CA MET A 21 5.42 -6.09 -3.57
C MET A 21 6.00 -6.63 -4.89
N PHE A 22 6.76 -7.72 -4.85
CA PHE A 22 7.55 -8.27 -5.97
C PHE A 22 8.60 -7.27 -6.50
N CYS A 23 9.07 -6.41 -5.61
CA CYS A 23 10.24 -5.58 -5.82
C CYS A 23 11.23 -5.92 -4.71
N LYS A 24 12.16 -6.83 -5.03
CA LYS A 24 13.07 -7.44 -4.05
C LYS A 24 13.75 -6.42 -3.14
N ASP A 25 14.30 -5.35 -3.74
CA ASP A 25 15.04 -4.36 -2.97
C ASP A 25 14.13 -3.57 -2.02
N LEU A 26 12.90 -3.28 -2.46
CA LEU A 26 11.91 -2.60 -1.63
C LEU A 26 11.35 -3.52 -0.54
N ASP A 27 11.10 -4.78 -0.87
CA ASP A 27 10.66 -5.79 0.10
C ASP A 27 11.73 -6.00 1.19
N LEU A 28 13.01 -6.09 0.80
CA LEU A 28 14.14 -6.20 1.75
C LEU A 28 14.28 -4.93 2.61
N ALA A 29 14.13 -3.76 2.01
CA ALA A 29 14.22 -2.48 2.72
C ALA A 29 13.13 -2.34 3.78
N LEU A 30 11.97 -2.99 3.58
CA LEU A 30 10.84 -3.00 4.53
C LEU A 30 10.90 -4.21 5.50
N GLY A 31 11.95 -5.01 5.44
CA GLY A 31 12.13 -6.17 6.32
C GLY A 31 11.27 -7.37 5.92
N SER A 32 11.10 -7.60 4.62
CA SER A 32 10.32 -8.66 3.95
C SER A 32 8.91 -8.26 3.48
N GLY A 33 8.71 -6.96 3.21
CA GLY A 33 7.45 -6.46 2.67
C GLY A 33 6.68 -5.57 3.66
N ILE A 34 5.46 -5.23 3.31
CA ILE A 34 4.61 -4.35 4.15
C ILE A 34 4.07 -5.14 5.34
N SER A 35 4.33 -4.65 6.54
CA SER A 35 4.08 -5.38 7.80
C SER A 35 2.59 -5.55 8.13
N GLU A 36 2.20 -6.75 8.55
CA GLU A 36 0.88 -7.02 9.15
C GLU A 36 0.72 -6.27 10.48
N GLY A 37 -0.51 -5.91 10.81
CA GLY A 37 -0.83 -5.29 12.10
C GLY A 37 -0.58 -3.80 12.18
N MET A 38 -0.20 -3.18 11.06
CA MET A 38 0.25 -1.78 11.00
C MET A 38 -0.49 -0.99 9.92
N ILE A 39 -0.43 0.35 10.04
CA ILE A 39 -0.87 1.27 8.99
C ILE A 39 0.37 1.78 8.24
N THR A 40 0.40 1.52 6.94
CA THR A 40 1.41 2.05 6.01
C THR A 40 0.79 3.16 5.17
N GLU A 41 1.43 4.30 5.14
CA GLU A 41 1.03 5.45 4.31
C GLU A 41 1.89 5.51 3.06
N LEU A 42 1.23 5.48 1.89
CA LEU A 42 1.88 5.73 0.60
C LEU A 42 1.68 7.20 0.24
N CYS A 43 2.74 7.98 0.28
CA CYS A 43 2.73 9.40 -0.09
C CYS A 43 3.34 9.60 -1.48
N GLY A 44 2.88 10.60 -2.21
CA GLY A 44 3.51 10.96 -3.48
C GLY A 44 2.63 11.86 -4.33
N PRO A 45 3.22 12.53 -5.32
CA PRO A 45 2.44 13.36 -6.25
C PRO A 45 1.51 12.50 -7.12
N PRO A 46 0.54 13.12 -7.80
CA PRO A 46 -0.26 12.39 -8.80
C PRO A 46 0.66 11.72 -9.83
N GLY A 47 0.33 10.49 -10.20
CA GLY A 47 1.12 9.70 -11.16
C GLY A 47 2.37 9.02 -10.58
N SER A 48 2.60 9.07 -9.27
CA SER A 48 3.76 8.40 -8.63
C SER A 48 3.58 6.90 -8.40
N GLY A 49 2.46 6.31 -8.80
CA GLY A 49 2.23 4.86 -8.73
C GLY A 49 1.48 4.37 -7.49
N LYS A 50 0.97 5.26 -6.62
CA LYS A 50 0.24 4.88 -5.39
C LYS A 50 -0.88 3.85 -5.65
N THR A 51 -1.81 4.20 -6.54
CA THR A 51 -2.93 3.33 -6.92
C THR A 51 -2.45 2.02 -7.57
N GLN A 52 -1.41 2.08 -8.41
CA GLN A 52 -0.84 0.87 -9.05
C GLN A 52 -0.28 -0.10 -8.00
N LEU A 53 0.44 0.43 -7.02
CA LEU A 53 0.94 -0.38 -5.90
C LEU A 53 -0.23 -0.97 -5.09
N CYS A 54 -1.27 -0.18 -4.82
CA CYS A 54 -2.47 -0.65 -4.11
C CYS A 54 -3.16 -1.80 -4.87
N LEU A 55 -3.30 -1.69 -6.20
CA LEU A 55 -3.89 -2.73 -7.04
C LEU A 55 -3.06 -4.02 -6.99
N GLN A 56 -1.74 -3.91 -7.13
CA GLN A 56 -0.84 -5.06 -7.04
C GLN A 56 -0.94 -5.75 -5.68
N LEU A 57 -0.93 -4.99 -4.59
CA LEU A 57 -1.05 -5.54 -3.24
C LEU A 57 -2.40 -6.23 -3.03
N SER A 58 -3.47 -5.76 -3.70
CA SER A 58 -4.79 -6.41 -3.66
C SER A 58 -4.78 -7.80 -4.30
N VAL A 59 -3.90 -8.02 -5.27
CA VAL A 59 -3.65 -9.34 -5.86
C VAL A 59 -2.72 -10.16 -4.95
N ASN A 60 -1.59 -9.56 -4.56
CA ASN A 60 -0.53 -10.25 -3.82
C ASN A 60 -0.99 -10.79 -2.46
N VAL A 61 -1.92 -10.10 -1.78
CA VAL A 61 -2.43 -10.52 -0.48
C VAL A 61 -3.10 -11.90 -0.52
N GLN A 62 -3.59 -12.30 -1.69
CA GLN A 62 -4.35 -13.54 -1.88
C GLN A 62 -3.47 -14.78 -2.08
N ILE A 63 -2.20 -14.59 -2.49
CA ILE A 63 -1.29 -15.72 -2.71
C ILE A 63 -0.91 -16.40 -1.39
N PRO A 64 -0.48 -17.67 -1.44
CA PRO A 64 -0.06 -18.39 -0.24
C PRO A 64 1.07 -17.71 0.53
N ARG A 65 1.09 -17.90 1.84
CA ARG A 65 2.10 -17.30 2.73
C ARG A 65 3.52 -17.73 2.37
N GLN A 66 3.69 -18.98 1.93
CA GLN A 66 4.99 -19.52 1.52
C GLN A 66 5.59 -18.76 0.30
N LEU A 67 4.74 -18.06 -0.44
CA LEU A 67 5.12 -17.29 -1.64
C LEU A 67 5.06 -15.77 -1.42
N GLY A 68 4.94 -15.34 -0.16
CA GLY A 68 4.97 -13.93 0.22
C GLY A 68 3.62 -13.21 0.28
N GLY A 69 2.51 -13.94 0.11
CA GLY A 69 1.16 -13.41 0.33
C GLY A 69 0.69 -13.60 1.77
N LEU A 70 -0.57 -13.29 2.02
CA LEU A 70 -1.19 -13.48 3.33
C LEU A 70 -2.40 -14.43 3.29
N GLN A 71 -2.66 -15.02 2.14
CA GLN A 71 -3.74 -15.98 1.90
C GLN A 71 -5.10 -15.43 2.36
N GLY A 72 -5.38 -14.17 2.02
CA GLY A 72 -6.60 -13.47 2.43
C GLY A 72 -7.13 -12.52 1.36
N ARG A 73 -8.29 -11.95 1.62
CA ARG A 73 -8.97 -11.01 0.72
C ARG A 73 -8.46 -9.58 0.93
N ALA A 74 -8.63 -8.76 -0.11
CA ALA A 74 -8.41 -7.31 -0.03
C ALA A 74 -9.76 -6.58 0.11
N ALA A 75 -9.81 -5.54 0.93
CA ALA A 75 -10.90 -4.58 0.96
C ALA A 75 -10.38 -3.24 0.41
N TYR A 76 -10.96 -2.77 -0.68
CA TYR A 76 -10.52 -1.56 -1.39
C TYR A 76 -11.59 -0.47 -1.25
N LEU A 77 -11.29 0.55 -0.46
CA LEU A 77 -12.14 1.75 -0.30
C LEU A 77 -11.60 2.85 -1.23
N ASP A 78 -12.32 3.10 -2.31
CA ASP A 78 -11.93 4.03 -3.36
C ASP A 78 -12.67 5.36 -3.17
N THR A 79 -11.95 6.48 -3.11
CA THR A 79 -12.55 7.81 -2.95
C THR A 79 -12.54 8.64 -4.25
N ASN A 80 -11.85 8.21 -5.28
CA ASN A 80 -11.55 9.05 -6.45
C ASN A 80 -11.76 8.31 -7.78
N TYR A 81 -12.52 7.21 -7.78
CA TYR A 81 -12.73 6.35 -8.96
C TYR A 81 -11.40 5.89 -9.62
N GLY A 82 -10.38 5.71 -8.81
CA GLY A 82 -9.08 5.20 -9.26
C GLY A 82 -9.14 3.72 -9.60
N PHE A 83 -9.97 2.98 -8.88
CA PHE A 83 -10.28 1.57 -9.15
C PHE A 83 -11.55 1.52 -10.00
N CYS A 84 -11.43 1.40 -11.31
CA CYS A 84 -12.58 1.34 -12.19
C CYS A 84 -12.65 -0.03 -12.87
N PRO A 85 -13.59 -0.91 -12.48
CA PRO A 85 -13.77 -2.19 -13.17
C PRO A 85 -14.19 -2.03 -14.65
N GLN A 86 -14.79 -0.88 -14.98
CA GLN A 86 -15.23 -0.57 -16.37
C GLN A 86 -14.09 -0.07 -17.27
N ARG A 87 -12.99 0.42 -16.70
CA ARG A 87 -11.75 0.65 -17.44
C ARG A 87 -11.14 -0.65 -17.96
N VAL A 88 -11.70 -1.78 -17.52
CA VAL A 88 -11.40 -3.13 -18.01
C VAL A 88 -11.84 -3.32 -19.49
N ARG A 89 -12.80 -2.53 -20.01
CA ARG A 89 -13.24 -2.62 -21.44
C ARG A 89 -12.41 -1.78 -22.41
N ASP A 90 -11.79 -0.72 -21.93
CA ASP A 90 -10.86 0.09 -22.70
C ASP A 90 -9.43 -0.31 -22.33
N LYS A 91 -8.57 -0.49 -23.27
CA LYS A 91 -7.18 -1.01 -23.36
C LYS A 91 -6.27 -0.95 -22.10
N HIS A 92 -6.80 -0.53 -20.97
CA HIS A 92 -6.07 -0.41 -19.69
C HIS A 92 -6.61 -1.24 -18.52
N UNK A 93 -7.38 -1.92 -18.74
CA UNK A 93 -7.86 -2.54 -17.80
C UNK A 93 -7.46 -3.81 -17.50
N TYR A 94 -6.82 -4.14 -18.11
CA TYR A 94 -6.25 -5.44 -17.91
C TYR A 94 -5.29 -5.49 -16.69
N PHE A 95 -5.06 -4.38 -16.01
CA PHE A 95 -4.03 -4.33 -14.98
C PHE A 95 -4.20 -5.39 -13.88
N VAL A 96 -5.40 -5.53 -13.31
CA VAL A 96 -5.58 -6.52 -12.24
C VAL A 96 -5.45 -7.95 -12.78
N THR A 97 -6.00 -8.23 -13.95
CA THR A 97 -5.89 -9.55 -14.60
C THR A 97 -4.47 -9.84 -15.05
N GLU A 98 -3.79 -8.89 -15.68
CA GLU A 98 -2.37 -9.02 -16.07
C GLU A 98 -1.47 -9.18 -14.82
N MET A 99 -1.74 -8.43 -13.77
CA MET A 99 -1.05 -8.60 -12.49
C MET A 99 -1.29 -9.99 -11.90
N ALA A 100 -2.54 -10.50 -11.96
CA ALA A 100 -2.86 -11.84 -11.47
C ALA A 100 -2.15 -12.93 -12.28
N GLN A 101 -2.12 -12.82 -13.61
CA GLN A 101 -1.39 -13.74 -14.50
C GLN A 101 0.12 -13.69 -14.23
N ALA A 102 0.69 -12.49 -14.15
CA ALA A 102 2.11 -12.30 -13.86
C ALA A 102 2.46 -12.81 -12.45
N CYS A 103 1.58 -12.57 -11.48
CA CYS A 103 1.69 -13.07 -10.12
C CYS A 103 1.69 -14.61 -10.10
N HIS A 104 0.73 -15.23 -10.81
CA HIS A 104 0.65 -16.69 -10.94
C HIS A 104 1.96 -17.27 -11.53
N THR A 105 2.43 -16.71 -12.64
CA THR A 105 3.67 -17.14 -13.31
C THR A 105 4.88 -16.99 -12.38
N HIS A 106 4.98 -15.86 -11.70
CA HIS A 106 6.09 -15.58 -10.77
C HIS A 106 6.07 -16.57 -9.58
N CYS A 107 4.90 -16.79 -9.00
CA CYS A 107 4.72 -17.72 -7.89
C CYS A 107 5.01 -19.17 -8.29
N THR A 108 4.60 -19.57 -9.49
CA THR A 108 4.92 -20.89 -10.06
C THR A 108 6.45 -21.08 -10.15
N ASN A 109 7.15 -20.09 -10.67
CA ASN A 109 8.62 -20.15 -10.78
C ASN A 109 9.29 -20.21 -9.41
N ILE A 110 8.81 -19.44 -8.42
CA ILE A 110 9.33 -19.49 -7.05
C ILE A 110 9.07 -20.87 -6.42
N ALA A 111 7.86 -21.43 -6.60
CA ALA A 111 7.51 -22.75 -6.08
C ALA A 111 8.47 -23.82 -6.63
N LEU A 112 8.73 -23.80 -7.95
CA LEU A 112 9.69 -24.71 -8.59
C LEU A 112 11.11 -24.56 -8.01
N LEU A 113 11.58 -23.33 -7.80
CA LEU A 113 12.90 -23.08 -7.20
C LEU A 113 13.00 -23.64 -5.79
N HIS A 114 11.92 -23.61 -5.02
CA HIS A 114 11.84 -24.15 -3.66
C HIS A 114 11.44 -25.62 -3.62
N LYS A 115 11.35 -26.29 -4.79
CA LYS A 115 10.97 -27.72 -4.93
C LYS A 115 9.57 -28.00 -4.36
N LEU A 116 8.67 -27.03 -4.45
CA LEU A 116 7.26 -27.16 -4.10
C LEU A 116 6.48 -27.53 -5.35
N ASN A 117 5.35 -28.20 -5.18
CA ASN A 117 4.43 -28.50 -6.30
C ASN A 117 3.59 -27.25 -6.62
N PRO A 118 3.81 -26.58 -7.79
CA PRO A 118 3.05 -25.38 -8.11
C PRO A 118 1.54 -25.61 -8.21
N ASP A 119 1.12 -26.76 -8.75
CA ASP A 119 -0.31 -27.07 -8.95
C ASP A 119 -1.04 -27.21 -7.61
N GLU A 120 -0.37 -27.76 -6.60
CA GLU A 120 -0.93 -27.83 -5.25
C GLU A 120 -0.96 -26.48 -4.55
N ILE A 121 0.17 -25.76 -4.59
CA ILE A 121 0.30 -24.52 -3.79
C ILE A 121 -0.53 -23.38 -4.37
N MET A 122 -0.74 -23.38 -5.70
CA MET A 122 -1.53 -22.35 -6.42
C MET A 122 -2.94 -22.81 -6.79
N ALA A 123 -3.39 -23.98 -6.32
CA ALA A 123 -4.67 -24.59 -6.69
C ALA A 123 -5.89 -23.68 -6.53
N GLY A 124 -5.86 -22.75 -5.58
CA GLY A 124 -6.95 -21.80 -5.33
C GLY A 124 -6.77 -20.42 -5.95
N PHE A 125 -5.67 -20.18 -6.66
CA PHE A 125 -5.35 -18.88 -7.21
C PHE A 125 -5.49 -18.87 -8.73
N SER A 126 -6.40 -18.05 -9.22
CA SER A 126 -6.63 -17.80 -10.65
C SER A 126 -6.98 -16.33 -10.84
N GLU A 127 -7.01 -15.89 -12.07
CA GLU A 127 -7.46 -14.56 -12.47
C GLU A 127 -8.85 -14.23 -11.92
N ALA A 128 -9.79 -15.16 -12.06
CA ALA A 128 -11.17 -15.00 -11.58
C ALA A 128 -11.23 -14.92 -10.05
N THR A 129 -10.51 -15.81 -9.35
CA THR A 129 -10.49 -15.77 -7.87
C THR A 129 -9.76 -14.53 -7.35
N ALA A 130 -8.74 -14.04 -8.07
CA ALA A 130 -8.04 -12.81 -7.70
C ALA A 130 -8.97 -11.59 -7.76
N LEU A 131 -9.84 -11.51 -8.78
CA LEU A 131 -10.85 -10.45 -8.87
C LEU A 131 -11.93 -10.59 -7.81
N ASP A 132 -12.46 -11.79 -7.58
CA ASP A 132 -13.46 -12.07 -6.54
C ASP A 132 -12.93 -11.80 -5.12
N GLY A 133 -11.64 -11.97 -4.94
CA GLY A 133 -10.95 -11.71 -3.66
C GLY A 133 -10.81 -10.24 -3.30
N ILE A 134 -11.24 -9.31 -4.17
CA ILE A 134 -11.18 -7.87 -3.92
C ILE A 134 -12.59 -7.33 -3.59
N LEU A 135 -12.83 -7.02 -2.34
CA LEU A 135 -14.05 -6.38 -1.87
C LEU A 135 -13.96 -4.87 -2.16
N TYR A 136 -14.69 -4.41 -3.15
CA TYR A 136 -14.64 -3.01 -3.59
C TYR A 136 -15.80 -2.19 -3.01
N SER A 137 -15.48 -0.98 -2.54
CA SER A 137 -16.49 0.00 -2.15
C SER A 137 -16.05 1.41 -2.57
N HIS A 138 -16.91 2.12 -3.28
CA HIS A 138 -16.70 3.54 -3.55
C HIS A 138 -17.25 4.36 -2.39
N VAL A 139 -16.45 5.27 -1.86
CA VAL A 139 -16.79 6.09 -0.69
C VAL A 139 -16.52 7.57 -1.01
N THR A 140 -17.51 8.42 -0.82
CA THR A 140 -17.45 9.83 -1.21
C THR A 140 -17.32 10.79 -0.03
N ASN A 141 -17.50 10.31 1.20
CA ASN A 141 -17.43 11.15 2.39
C ASN A 141 -16.97 10.36 3.62
N CYS A 142 -16.62 11.08 4.67
CA CYS A 142 -16.08 10.48 5.90
C CYS A 142 -17.06 9.55 6.61
N THR A 143 -18.36 9.81 6.50
CA THR A 143 -19.39 8.94 7.12
C THR A 143 -19.39 7.57 6.46
N GLN A 144 -19.37 7.53 5.12
CA GLN A 144 -19.30 6.27 4.37
C GLN A 144 -18.02 5.48 4.67
N ILE A 145 -16.88 6.17 4.90
CA ILE A 145 -15.64 5.46 5.33
C ILE A 145 -15.88 4.78 6.69
N LEU A 146 -16.48 5.48 7.65
CA LEU A 146 -16.74 4.93 8.98
C LEU A 146 -17.72 3.76 8.92
N GLU A 147 -18.76 3.86 8.08
CA GLU A 147 -19.71 2.77 7.81
C GLU A 147 -18.99 1.56 7.17
N ALA A 148 -18.17 1.79 6.16
CA ALA A 148 -17.39 0.72 5.52
C ALA A 148 -16.45 0.04 6.52
N ILE A 149 -15.77 0.81 7.39
CA ILE A 149 -14.91 0.25 8.44
C ILE A 149 -15.75 -0.62 9.42
N ALA A 150 -16.96 -0.18 9.79
CA ALA A 150 -17.84 -0.94 10.66
C ALA A 150 -18.28 -2.26 9.99
N ILE A 151 -18.61 -2.22 8.70
CA ILE A 151 -18.94 -3.42 7.92
C ILE A 151 -17.73 -4.38 7.88
N LEU A 152 -16.54 -3.88 7.59
CA LEU A 152 -15.30 -4.67 7.58
C LEU A 152 -15.03 -5.30 8.95
N GLN A 153 -15.28 -4.53 10.02
CA GLN A 153 -15.14 -5.02 11.38
C GLN A 153 -16.05 -6.22 11.63
N ASN A 154 -17.32 -6.14 11.24
CA ASN A 154 -18.28 -7.24 11.41
C ASN A 154 -17.85 -8.48 10.61
N LYS A 155 -17.48 -8.29 9.32
CA LYS A 155 -16.98 -9.38 8.48
C LYS A 155 -15.76 -10.09 9.09
N LEU A 156 -14.83 -9.33 9.67
CA LEU A 156 -13.65 -9.88 10.35
C LEU A 156 -14.03 -10.65 11.62
N TYR A 157 -15.04 -10.19 12.37
CA TYR A 157 -15.55 -10.91 13.53
C TYR A 157 -16.30 -12.18 13.13
N ASP A 158 -16.95 -12.17 11.97
CA ASP A 158 -17.64 -13.34 11.39
C ASP A 158 -16.67 -14.37 10.78
N GLY A 159 -15.36 -14.07 10.80
CA GLY A 159 -14.31 -14.98 10.37
C GLY A 159 -13.88 -14.83 8.91
N GLU A 160 -14.33 -13.80 8.19
CA GLU A 160 -13.82 -13.53 6.84
C GLU A 160 -12.32 -13.21 6.89
N LYS A 161 -11.57 -13.84 6.01
CA LYS A 161 -10.10 -13.70 5.94
C LYS A 161 -9.70 -12.44 5.16
N ILE A 162 -10.08 -11.26 5.65
CA ILE A 162 -9.63 -9.99 5.07
C ILE A 162 -8.25 -9.68 5.66
N LYS A 163 -7.22 -9.62 4.82
CA LYS A 163 -5.83 -9.41 5.23
C LYS A 163 -5.23 -8.10 4.73
N LEU A 164 -5.95 -7.40 3.85
CA LEU A 164 -5.52 -6.09 3.34
C LEU A 164 -6.71 -5.13 3.33
N ILE A 165 -6.54 -3.95 3.87
CA ILE A 165 -7.53 -2.87 3.81
C ILE A 165 -6.84 -1.66 3.18
N ILE A 166 -7.37 -1.16 2.07
CA ILE A 166 -6.83 -0.02 1.33
C ILE A 166 -7.83 1.14 1.39
N LEU A 167 -7.35 2.34 1.66
CA LEU A 167 -8.10 3.58 1.55
C LEU A 167 -7.39 4.52 0.56
N ASP A 168 -7.86 4.55 -0.66
CA ASP A 168 -7.26 5.31 -1.76
C ASP A 168 -8.25 6.36 -2.30
N SER A 169 -8.12 7.65 -1.98
CA SER A 169 -7.09 8.25 -1.15
C SER A 169 -7.71 9.00 0.04
N LEU A 170 -7.07 8.88 1.17
CA LEU A 170 -7.48 9.58 2.38
C LEU A 170 -7.36 11.11 2.22
N SER A 171 -6.28 11.57 1.55
CA SER A 171 -6.04 13.02 1.34
C SER A 171 -7.10 13.69 0.49
N PHE A 172 -7.49 13.04 -0.62
CA PHE A 172 -8.50 13.58 -1.55
C PHE A 172 -9.79 13.86 -0.80
N LEU A 173 -10.26 12.90 -0.04
CA LEU A 173 -11.52 13.01 0.66
C LEU A 173 -11.48 14.05 1.78
N ILE A 174 -10.45 14.05 2.62
CA ILE A 174 -10.31 14.98 3.75
C ILE A 174 -10.16 16.43 3.25
N ARG A 175 -9.40 16.66 2.19
CA ARG A 175 -9.17 18.01 1.64
C ARG A 175 -10.42 18.58 0.99
N ASN A 176 -11.17 17.76 0.28
CA ASN A 176 -12.36 18.20 -0.47
C ASN A 176 -13.60 18.40 0.42
N THR A 177 -13.68 17.69 1.55
CA THR A 177 -14.86 17.73 2.41
C THR A 177 -14.71 18.63 3.64
N ILE A 178 -13.47 18.93 4.07
CA ILE A 178 -13.24 19.63 5.33
C ILE A 178 -12.27 20.81 5.14
N THR A 179 -12.77 22.02 5.32
CA THR A 179 -11.98 23.25 5.18
C THR A 179 -11.18 23.59 6.44
N ARG A 180 -11.74 23.37 7.63
CA ARG A 180 -11.12 23.76 8.91
C ARG A 180 -10.09 22.72 9.40
N SER A 181 -8.88 23.18 9.69
CA SER A 181 -7.76 22.34 10.13
C SER A 181 -8.08 21.45 11.34
N MET A 182 -8.66 22.02 12.39
CA MET A 182 -9.02 21.27 13.61
C MET A 182 -10.03 20.14 13.34
N LYS A 183 -10.98 20.38 12.42
CA LYS A 183 -11.95 19.37 12.02
C LYS A 183 -11.27 18.23 11.24
N ARG A 184 -10.24 18.55 10.42
CA ARG A 184 -9.43 17.56 9.69
C ARG A 184 -8.75 16.60 10.66
N VAL A 185 -8.07 17.14 11.68
CA VAL A 185 -7.37 16.34 12.70
C VAL A 185 -8.33 15.38 13.40
N LYS A 186 -9.52 15.89 13.82
CA LYS A 186 -10.54 15.06 14.48
C LYS A 186 -11.00 13.92 13.57
N ARG A 187 -11.32 14.22 12.29
CA ARG A 187 -11.78 13.20 11.33
C ARG A 187 -10.71 12.17 11.00
N LEU A 188 -9.47 12.61 10.84
CA LEU A 188 -8.34 11.69 10.65
C LEU A 188 -8.21 10.73 11.83
N HIS A 189 -8.35 11.24 13.05
CA HIS A 189 -8.32 10.41 14.26
C HIS A 189 -9.48 9.40 14.29
N GLU A 190 -10.68 9.84 13.94
CA GLU A 190 -11.90 8.99 13.89
C GLU A 190 -11.75 7.85 12.87
N ILE A 191 -11.10 8.09 11.73
CA ILE A 191 -10.88 7.09 10.67
C ILE A 191 -9.71 6.16 11.03
N LEU A 192 -8.56 6.72 11.40
CA LEU A 192 -7.33 5.93 11.59
C LEU A 192 -7.36 5.07 12.85
N THR A 193 -8.08 5.50 13.91
CA THR A 193 -8.13 4.75 15.17
C THR A 193 -8.79 3.37 15.00
N PRO A 194 -10.00 3.25 14.42
CA PRO A 194 -10.56 1.91 14.19
C PRO A 194 -9.75 1.08 13.18
N LEU A 195 -9.17 1.68 12.14
CA LEU A 195 -8.29 0.96 11.21
C LEU A 195 -7.08 0.36 11.96
N HIS A 196 -6.49 1.12 12.89
CA HIS A 196 -5.38 0.65 13.73
C HIS A 196 -5.80 -0.57 14.57
N LYS A 197 -7.00 -0.50 15.15
CA LYS A 197 -7.56 -1.61 15.96
C LYS A 197 -7.76 -2.86 15.11
N LEU A 198 -8.31 -2.70 13.88
CA LEU A 198 -8.52 -3.82 12.96
C LEU A 198 -7.17 -4.42 12.52
N ALA A 199 -6.21 -3.58 12.14
CA ALA A 199 -4.87 -4.01 11.75
C ALA A 199 -4.26 -4.88 12.85
N TYR A 200 -4.16 -4.35 14.06
CA TYR A 200 -3.53 -5.02 15.20
C TYR A 200 -4.25 -6.31 15.58
N LYS A 201 -5.59 -6.25 15.72
CA LYS A 201 -6.39 -7.37 16.25
C LYS A 201 -6.44 -8.55 15.29
N PHE A 202 -6.60 -8.30 13.97
CA PHE A 202 -6.81 -9.35 12.97
C PHE A 202 -5.56 -9.64 12.11
N GLY A 203 -4.45 -8.95 12.40
CA GLY A 203 -3.23 -9.08 11.60
C GLY A 203 -3.47 -8.69 10.15
N CYS A 204 -4.15 -7.55 9.94
CA CYS A 204 -4.35 -7.01 8.58
C CYS A 204 -3.26 -6.00 8.26
N VAL A 205 -2.86 -5.95 7.01
CA VAL A 205 -2.12 -4.82 6.45
C VAL A 205 -3.14 -3.70 6.17
N VAL A 206 -2.88 -2.49 6.61
CA VAL A 206 -3.71 -1.33 6.26
C VAL A 206 -2.86 -0.33 5.47
N ILE A 207 -3.37 0.07 4.30
CA ILE A 207 -2.71 1.05 3.44
C ILE A 207 -3.61 2.27 3.31
N VAL A 208 -3.04 3.45 3.51
CA VAL A 208 -3.71 4.72 3.22
C VAL A 208 -2.86 5.48 2.20
N THR A 209 -3.47 6.02 1.17
CA THR A 209 -2.74 6.86 0.22
C THR A 209 -2.93 8.33 0.55
N ASN A 210 -1.86 9.10 0.38
CA ASN A 210 -1.81 10.53 0.67
C ASN A 210 -1.04 11.24 -0.44
N ASP A 211 -1.46 12.46 -0.75
CA ASP A 211 -0.72 13.31 -1.67
C ASP A 211 0.40 14.04 -0.92
N VAL A 212 1.28 14.66 -1.67
CA VAL A 212 2.30 15.55 -1.15
C VAL A 212 1.94 17.00 -1.47
N THR A 213 2.46 17.91 -0.68
CA THR A 213 2.37 19.34 -0.90
C THR A 213 3.74 19.97 -0.60
N THR A 214 4.00 21.10 -1.20
CA THR A 214 5.21 21.86 -0.94
C THR A 214 4.97 22.76 0.28
N ARG A 215 5.86 22.73 1.23
CA ARG A 215 5.86 23.64 2.37
C ARG A 215 7.04 24.58 2.22
N ILE A 216 6.74 25.86 2.12
CA ILE A 216 7.74 26.93 2.19
C ILE A 216 7.82 27.31 3.67
N SER A 217 8.95 27.09 4.30
CA SER A 217 9.16 27.50 5.69
C SER A 217 9.44 29.01 5.70
N ASP A 218 8.51 29.76 6.27
CA ASP A 218 8.74 31.17 6.64
C ASP A 218 9.71 31.18 7.83
N SER A 219 10.99 31.00 7.59
CA SER A 219 11.97 31.24 8.63
C SER A 219 12.36 32.73 8.56
N ASP A 220 12.10 33.44 9.64
CA ASP A 220 12.51 34.82 9.89
C ASP A 220 14.04 35.01 9.99
N SER A 221 14.83 34.08 9.47
CA SER A 221 16.29 34.15 9.51
C SER A 221 16.82 34.71 8.18
N PHE A 222 17.77 35.63 8.29
CA PHE A 222 18.36 36.45 7.23
C PHE A 222 19.13 35.66 6.15
N GLU A 223 19.21 34.33 6.23
CA GLU A 223 19.85 33.49 5.23
C GLU A 223 18.79 32.73 4.41
N ARG A 224 18.42 33.29 3.28
CA ARG A 224 17.46 32.73 2.32
C ARG A 224 18.08 31.60 1.49
N THR A 225 18.03 30.40 2.00
CA THR A 225 18.04 29.22 1.13
C THR A 225 16.68 28.54 1.28
N GLU A 226 15.69 29.09 0.58
CA GLU A 226 14.34 28.55 0.51
C GLU A 226 14.35 27.27 -0.34
N THR A 227 14.75 26.15 0.25
CA THR A 227 14.51 24.84 -0.38
C THR A 227 13.10 24.38 -0.02
N PRO A 228 12.20 24.33 -1.01
CA PRO A 228 10.84 23.87 -0.74
C PRO A 228 10.85 22.41 -0.28
N GLN A 229 10.33 22.14 0.90
CA GLN A 229 10.22 20.79 1.45
C GLN A 229 8.95 20.13 0.97
N ILE A 230 9.10 18.93 0.42
CA ILE A 230 7.96 18.07 0.05
C ILE A 230 7.46 17.39 1.33
N VAL A 231 6.22 17.64 1.69
CA VAL A 231 5.60 17.08 2.91
C VAL A 231 4.27 16.42 2.58
N ALA A 232 3.86 15.46 3.39
CA ALA A 232 2.56 14.80 3.27
C ALA A 232 1.42 15.84 3.38
N ALA A 233 0.49 15.82 2.44
CA ALA A 233 -0.55 16.87 2.27
C ALA A 233 -1.51 16.99 3.47
N LEU A 234 -1.70 15.93 4.25
CA LEU A 234 -2.54 15.95 5.45
C LEU A 234 -1.84 16.53 6.69
N GLY A 235 -0.58 16.96 6.54
CA GLY A 235 0.21 17.57 7.61
C GLY A 235 0.77 16.56 8.61
N GLY A 236 1.39 17.06 9.69
CA GLY A 236 2.07 16.23 10.69
C GLY A 236 1.16 15.61 11.77
N SER A 237 -0.05 16.13 11.92
CA SER A 237 -0.92 15.78 13.05
C SER A 237 -1.38 14.31 13.07
N HIS A 238 -1.42 13.64 11.92
CA HIS A 238 -1.79 12.22 11.84
C HIS A 238 -0.58 11.27 11.82
N THR A 239 0.62 11.81 11.73
CA THR A 239 1.87 11.04 11.62
C THR A 239 2.02 10.02 12.76
N HIS A 240 1.55 10.35 13.96
CA HIS A 240 1.59 9.44 15.11
C HIS A 240 0.72 8.19 14.93
N LYS A 241 -0.28 8.25 14.04
CA LYS A 241 -1.16 7.11 13.73
C LYS A 241 -0.65 6.25 12.58
N ILE A 242 0.39 6.69 11.90
CA ILE A 242 1.02 5.98 10.79
C ILE A 242 2.26 5.26 11.32
N ASN A 243 2.35 3.96 11.09
CA ASN A 243 3.51 3.16 11.53
C ASN A 243 4.66 3.23 10.51
N GLN A 244 4.33 3.15 9.23
CA GLN A 244 5.30 3.21 8.12
C GLN A 244 4.87 4.26 7.11
N ARG A 245 5.82 4.95 6.51
CA ARG A 245 5.58 5.90 5.41
C ARG A 245 6.55 5.63 4.28
N ILE A 246 6.01 5.45 3.09
CA ILE A 246 6.76 5.28 1.84
C ILE A 246 6.41 6.47 0.95
N LEU A 247 7.42 7.24 0.59
CA LEU A 247 7.28 8.35 -0.36
C LEU A 247 7.59 7.82 -1.76
N LEU A 248 6.62 7.95 -2.67
CA LEU A 248 6.75 7.52 -4.05
C LEU A 248 6.95 8.75 -4.95
N GLY A 249 7.91 8.70 -5.84
CA GLY A 249 8.21 9.75 -6.81
C GLY A 249 8.54 9.19 -8.19
N ARG A 250 8.56 10.07 -9.18
CA ARG A 250 9.13 9.77 -10.50
C ARG A 250 10.60 10.22 -10.52
N ASP A 251 11.43 9.40 -11.10
CA ASP A 251 12.82 9.79 -11.39
C ASP A 251 12.86 10.44 -12.78
N GLU A 252 12.94 11.75 -12.80
CA GLU A 252 13.01 12.54 -14.05
C GLU A 252 14.43 12.69 -14.59
N SER A 253 15.45 12.27 -13.83
CA SER A 253 16.86 12.46 -14.19
C SER A 253 17.28 11.66 -15.43
N ASN A 254 16.60 10.55 -15.71
CA ASN A 254 16.91 9.64 -16.81
C ASN A 254 15.85 9.68 -17.93
N TYR A 255 15.04 10.75 -17.99
CA TYR A 255 14.04 10.89 -19.04
C TYR A 255 14.69 11.42 -20.32
N ASP A 256 15.11 10.52 -21.19
CA ASP A 256 15.58 10.87 -22.53
C ASP A 256 14.38 10.80 -23.49
N SER A 257 13.98 11.96 -24.01
CA SER A 257 12.84 12.10 -24.92
C SER A 257 12.99 11.32 -26.24
N HIS A 258 14.21 10.88 -26.55
CA HIS A 258 14.51 10.15 -27.81
C HIS A 258 14.48 8.63 -27.64
N THR A 259 14.51 8.11 -26.40
CA THR A 259 14.38 6.68 -26.14
C THR A 259 13.02 6.43 -25.49
N GLN A 260 12.25 5.51 -26.04
CA GLN A 260 10.93 5.11 -25.50
C GLN A 260 11.05 4.30 -24.21
N HIS A 261 11.97 4.72 -23.30
CA HIS A 261 12.12 4.04 -22.02
C HIS A 261 10.97 4.44 -21.09
N GLN A 262 10.39 3.46 -20.44
CA GLN A 262 9.37 3.69 -19.41
C GLN A 262 9.98 4.52 -18.26
N PRO A 263 9.21 5.45 -17.68
CA PRO A 263 9.72 6.27 -16.59
C PRO A 263 10.10 5.41 -15.39
N ASN A 264 11.23 5.70 -14.80
CA ASN A 264 11.64 5.10 -13.54
C ASN A 264 10.92 5.79 -12.38
N TYR A 265 10.70 5.05 -11.34
CA TYR A 265 10.07 5.52 -10.11
C TYR A 265 11.02 5.26 -8.94
N VAL A 266 10.82 5.99 -7.87
CA VAL A 266 11.63 5.83 -6.64
C VAL A 266 10.67 5.74 -5.45
N ALA A 267 10.93 4.78 -4.57
CA ALA A 267 10.26 4.64 -3.29
C ALA A 267 11.27 4.94 -2.18
N SER A 268 11.00 5.98 -1.38
CA SER A 268 11.83 6.36 -0.23
C SER A 268 11.10 5.98 1.06
N ILE A 269 11.78 5.26 1.95
CA ILE A 269 11.23 4.92 3.27
C ILE A 269 11.49 6.11 4.20
N GLU A 270 10.43 6.86 4.53
CA GLU A 270 10.49 8.09 5.33
C GLU A 270 10.20 7.85 6.81
N LYS A 271 9.53 6.74 7.12
CA LYS A 271 9.18 6.38 8.48
C LYS A 271 9.01 4.87 8.62
N GLY A 272 9.54 4.31 9.70
CA GLY A 272 9.36 2.90 10.06
C GLY A 272 10.19 2.56 11.29
N HIS A 273 9.74 1.57 12.06
CA HIS A 273 10.49 1.08 13.20
C HIS A 273 11.69 0.25 12.70
N PHE A 274 12.88 0.70 13.01
CA PHE A 274 14.14 0.03 12.64
C PHE A 274 14.37 -0.12 11.13
N LEU A 275 13.64 0.64 10.30
CA LEU A 275 13.83 0.61 8.85
C LEU A 275 14.87 1.65 8.43
N PRO A 276 15.69 1.33 7.43
CA PRO A 276 16.66 2.30 6.91
C PRO A 276 15.96 3.40 6.10
N HIS A 277 16.50 4.60 6.16
CA HIS A 277 16.09 5.69 5.27
C HIS A 277 16.81 5.50 3.93
N ILE A 278 16.21 4.76 3.03
CA ILE A 278 16.78 4.47 1.72
C ILE A 278 15.76 4.75 0.61
N ALA A 279 16.28 5.04 -0.57
CA ALA A 279 15.51 5.22 -1.78
C ALA A 279 15.76 4.02 -2.70
N VAL A 280 14.70 3.38 -3.16
CA VAL A 280 14.74 2.18 -4.00
C VAL A 280 14.11 2.50 -5.35
N PRO A 281 14.86 2.37 -6.45
CA PRO A 281 14.28 2.55 -7.78
C PRO A 281 13.44 1.35 -8.19
N PHE A 282 12.35 1.62 -8.92
CA PHE A 282 11.45 0.59 -9.44
C PHE A 282 10.80 1.04 -10.75
N ARG A 283 10.19 0.11 -11.47
CA ARG A 283 9.39 0.38 -12.69
C ARG A 283 7.97 -0.08 -12.46
N ILE A 284 7.04 0.57 -13.16
CA ILE A 284 5.65 0.17 -13.24
C ILE A 284 5.42 -0.39 -14.66
N GLU A 285 5.17 -1.67 -14.75
CA GLU A 285 4.91 -2.42 -15.98
C GLU A 285 3.46 -2.89 -15.99
N THR A 286 3.01 -3.47 -17.10
CA THR A 286 1.69 -4.11 -17.17
C THR A 286 1.54 -5.23 -16.15
N ALA A 287 2.64 -5.94 -15.92
CA ALA A 287 2.72 -7.00 -14.89
C ALA A 287 2.76 -6.48 -13.44
N GLY A 288 2.77 -5.16 -13.24
CA GLY A 288 2.84 -4.52 -11.92
C GLY A 288 4.19 -3.88 -11.65
N ILE A 289 4.48 -3.66 -10.37
CA ILE A 289 5.72 -3.05 -9.91
C ILE A 289 6.86 -4.09 -9.97
N ARG A 290 8.01 -3.66 -10.50
CA ARG A 290 9.22 -4.49 -10.61
C ARG A 290 10.46 -3.69 -10.20
N GLY A 291 11.39 -4.35 -9.54
CA GLY A 291 12.69 -3.77 -9.22
C GLY A 291 13.54 -3.57 -10.46
N ILE A 292 14.40 -2.57 -10.44
CA ILE A 292 15.36 -2.31 -11.50
C ILE A 292 16.64 -3.10 -11.18
N SER A 293 16.99 -4.04 -12.04
CA SER A 293 18.23 -4.81 -11.89
C SER A 293 19.45 -3.89 -12.03
N LYS A 294 20.44 -4.04 -11.16
CA LYS A 294 21.71 -3.29 -11.21
C LYS A 294 22.51 -3.51 -12.51
N ARG A 295 22.09 -4.41 -13.38
CA ARG A 295 22.74 -4.65 -14.68
C ARG A 295 22.23 -3.73 -15.80
N GLU A 296 21.23 -2.90 -15.52
CA GLU A 296 20.59 -2.02 -16.51
C GLU A 296 20.87 -0.53 -16.28
N VAL A 297 21.85 -0.22 -15.39
CA VAL A 297 22.27 1.16 -15.10
C VAL A 297 23.65 1.43 -15.71
#